data_e1be3e3fc0d5f381de05632fdfc26d06
#
_entry.id   e1be3e3fc0d5f381de05632fdfc26d06
#
_cell.length_a   1.000
_cell.length_b   1.000
_cell.length_c   1.000
_cell.angle_alpha   90.00
_cell.angle_beta   90.00
_cell.angle_gamma   90.00
#
_symmetry.space_group_name_H-M   'P 1'
#
loop_
_entity.id
_entity.type
_entity.pdbx_description
1 polymer ?
#
loop_
_entity_poly.entity_id
_entity_poly.type
_entity_poly.pdbx_seq_one_letter_code
_entity_poly.pdbx_strand_id
1 'polypeptide(L)'
;MTRINIPKESSEIDEQWLSTVMKTSLKGQDVEILNISDIDGPNHGFVNGVKKASIKVGKTSIPLFLKFSAHPISSYCQMVQSYHCHHREVIAYQHILPQMIEFEKQFGHSDLEGKTPKIFYGDFDETGFILIMEDHSDSYFMRSVNQGLNFLEAKNALEMIASFHATSHAMILKDFPQIKQQKIWSSVHQNFGQDSWYQAEIEANFEALINDLSEEKPTLVWPLT
;
A
#
# COMPACT_ATOMS: atom_id res chain seq x y z
N MET A 1 23.87 -3.35 -11.75
CA MET A 1 23.18 -4.39 -10.97
C MET A 1 22.29 -5.15 -11.93
N THR A 2 22.36 -6.49 -11.92
CA THR A 2 21.45 -7.32 -12.72
C THR A 2 20.06 -7.16 -12.11
N ARG A 3 19.06 -6.79 -12.91
CA ARG A 3 17.67 -6.68 -12.47
C ARG A 3 17.18 -8.06 -12.02
N ILE A 4 16.56 -8.15 -10.87
CA ILE A 4 15.97 -9.39 -10.38
C ILE A 4 14.66 -9.61 -11.15
N ASN A 5 14.43 -10.84 -11.59
CA ASN A 5 13.20 -11.16 -12.33
C ASN A 5 11.98 -11.00 -11.43
N ILE A 6 10.94 -10.32 -11.92
CA ILE A 6 9.66 -10.17 -11.21
C ILE A 6 8.88 -11.48 -11.40
N PRO A 7 8.48 -12.15 -10.28
CA PRO A 7 7.73 -13.38 -10.36
C PRO A 7 6.36 -13.17 -10.99
N LYS A 8 5.99 -14.06 -11.90
CA LYS A 8 4.68 -14.07 -12.55
C LYS A 8 3.71 -15.05 -11.91
N GLU A 9 4.26 -16.04 -11.23
CA GLU A 9 3.49 -17.08 -10.53
C GLU A 9 4.03 -17.32 -9.13
N SER A 10 3.16 -17.82 -8.25
CA SER A 10 3.51 -18.14 -6.87
C SER A 10 4.70 -19.11 -6.77
N SER A 11 4.80 -20.06 -7.70
CA SER A 11 5.87 -21.07 -7.77
C SER A 11 7.26 -20.48 -8.04
N GLU A 12 7.36 -19.31 -8.64
CA GLU A 12 8.62 -18.63 -8.92
C GLU A 12 9.20 -17.92 -7.69
N ILE A 13 8.40 -17.77 -6.62
CA ILE A 13 8.83 -17.23 -5.33
C ILE A 13 9.31 -18.40 -4.46
N ASP A 14 10.47 -18.92 -4.78
CA ASP A 14 11.13 -19.97 -4.03
C ASP A 14 12.20 -19.42 -3.08
N GLU A 15 12.84 -20.32 -2.32
CA GLU A 15 13.89 -19.96 -1.37
C GLU A 15 15.10 -19.30 -2.06
N GLN A 16 15.47 -19.75 -3.26
CA GLN A 16 16.61 -19.22 -3.99
C GLN A 16 16.34 -17.81 -4.48
N TRP A 17 15.15 -17.58 -5.04
CA TRP A 17 14.71 -16.27 -5.48
C TRP A 17 14.64 -15.29 -4.29
N LEU A 18 13.97 -15.69 -3.21
CA LEU A 18 13.81 -14.84 -2.02
C LEU A 18 15.15 -14.52 -1.36
N SER A 19 16.05 -15.50 -1.24
CA SER A 19 17.40 -15.30 -0.72
C SER A 19 18.19 -14.28 -1.55
N THR A 20 18.08 -14.34 -2.88
CA THR A 20 18.74 -13.40 -3.78
C THR A 20 18.23 -11.98 -3.60
N VAL A 21 16.90 -11.81 -3.55
CA VAL A 21 16.26 -10.52 -3.32
C VAL A 21 16.65 -9.93 -1.97
N MET A 22 16.53 -10.73 -0.92
CA MET A 22 16.80 -10.26 0.45
C MET A 22 18.27 -9.93 0.69
N LYS A 23 19.19 -10.69 0.14
CA LYS A 23 20.62 -10.37 0.17
C LYS A 23 20.92 -9.05 -0.53
N THR A 24 20.29 -8.80 -1.66
CA THR A 24 20.43 -7.53 -2.39
C THR A 24 19.88 -6.37 -1.56
N SER A 25 18.69 -6.53 -1.03
CA SER A 25 18.00 -5.51 -0.21
C SER A 25 18.73 -5.20 1.10
N LEU A 26 19.30 -6.22 1.73
CA LEU A 26 20.04 -6.11 3.00
C LEU A 26 21.56 -5.88 2.80
N LYS A 27 21.96 -5.41 1.62
CA LYS A 27 23.34 -4.99 1.31
C LYS A 27 24.37 -6.10 1.55
N GLY A 28 24.03 -7.33 1.17
CA GLY A 28 24.93 -8.49 1.24
C GLY A 28 25.00 -9.17 2.59
N GLN A 29 24.11 -8.85 3.53
CA GLN A 29 24.01 -9.61 4.77
C GLN A 29 23.60 -11.06 4.49
N ASP A 30 24.09 -11.98 5.32
CA ASP A 30 23.66 -13.37 5.24
C ASP A 30 22.21 -13.52 5.67
N VAL A 31 21.42 -14.14 4.79
CA VAL A 31 20.00 -14.38 4.97
C VAL A 31 19.73 -15.87 4.87
N GLU A 32 19.14 -16.42 5.91
CA GLU A 32 18.62 -17.78 5.97
C GLU A 32 17.10 -17.73 5.79
N ILE A 33 16.56 -18.42 4.81
CA ILE A 33 15.12 -18.56 4.64
C ILE A 33 14.63 -19.66 5.59
N LEU A 34 13.71 -19.31 6.48
CA LEU A 34 13.17 -20.25 7.47
C LEU A 34 11.90 -20.93 6.96
N ASN A 35 11.07 -20.18 6.26
CA ASN A 35 9.78 -20.66 5.74
C ASN A 35 9.30 -19.78 4.60
N ILE A 36 8.58 -20.38 3.64
CA ILE A 36 7.75 -19.69 2.64
C ILE A 36 6.45 -20.47 2.54
N SER A 37 5.32 -19.80 2.64
CA SER A 37 3.99 -20.41 2.55
C SER A 37 3.03 -19.54 1.75
N ASP A 38 2.17 -20.17 0.97
CA ASP A 38 1.01 -19.51 0.39
C ASP A 38 0.02 -19.18 1.51
N ILE A 39 -0.75 -18.12 1.33
CA ILE A 39 -1.83 -17.77 2.23
C ILE A 39 -3.12 -18.22 1.57
N ASP A 40 -3.76 -19.22 2.16
CA ASP A 40 -5.04 -19.73 1.69
C ASP A 40 -6.21 -18.94 2.31
N GLY A 41 -7.23 -18.64 1.50
CA GLY A 41 -8.50 -18.12 2.00
C GLY A 41 -9.09 -16.94 1.23
N PRO A 42 -10.37 -16.64 1.42
CA PRO A 42 -11.10 -15.63 0.66
C PRO A 42 -10.71 -14.17 0.97
N ASN A 43 -9.85 -13.95 1.95
CA ASN A 43 -9.46 -12.60 2.43
C ASN A 43 -8.14 -12.08 1.84
N HIS A 44 -7.56 -12.77 0.88
CA HIS A 44 -6.19 -12.50 0.42
C HIS A 44 -6.11 -11.72 -0.90
N GLY A 45 -6.94 -10.71 -1.04
CA GLY A 45 -6.89 -9.77 -2.17
C GLY A 45 -7.53 -10.33 -3.45
N PHE A 46 -8.48 -9.62 -4.00
CA PHE A 46 -9.18 -10.02 -5.22
C PHE A 46 -8.28 -10.07 -6.47
N VAL A 47 -7.08 -9.49 -6.40
CA VAL A 47 -6.27 -9.18 -7.59
C VAL A 47 -4.83 -9.64 -7.48
N ASN A 48 -4.34 -9.88 -6.27
CA ASN A 48 -2.93 -10.14 -6.02
C ASN A 48 -2.72 -11.52 -5.41
N GLY A 49 -1.62 -12.16 -5.80
CA GLY A 49 -1.07 -13.26 -5.04
C GLY A 49 -0.41 -12.73 -3.77
N VAL A 50 -0.51 -13.50 -2.69
CA VAL A 50 0.15 -13.19 -1.42
C VAL A 50 0.83 -14.42 -0.85
N LYS A 51 2.02 -14.21 -0.27
CA LYS A 51 2.76 -15.24 0.49
C LYS A 51 3.21 -14.68 1.81
N LYS A 52 3.38 -15.56 2.77
CA LYS A 52 4.16 -15.28 3.98
C LYS A 52 5.50 -15.98 3.90
N ALA A 53 6.51 -15.32 4.42
CA ALA A 53 7.81 -15.93 4.61
C ALA A 53 8.39 -15.50 5.95
N SER A 54 9.35 -16.24 6.44
CA SER A 54 10.20 -15.80 7.54
C SER A 54 11.65 -16.00 7.17
N ILE A 55 12.47 -15.01 7.50
CA ILE A 55 13.90 -15.02 7.29
C ILE A 55 14.63 -14.82 8.59
N LYS A 56 15.88 -15.26 8.63
CA LYS A 56 16.79 -14.99 9.74
C LYS A 56 17.98 -14.20 9.22
N VAL A 57 18.27 -13.11 9.91
CA VAL A 57 19.41 -12.24 9.64
C VAL A 57 20.21 -12.11 10.94
N GLY A 58 21.36 -12.75 10.98
CA GLY A 58 22.14 -12.90 12.21
C GLY A 58 21.36 -13.68 13.27
N LYS A 59 20.95 -13.02 14.35
CA LYS A 59 20.15 -13.62 15.45
C LYS A 59 18.67 -13.27 15.39
N THR A 60 18.26 -12.41 14.46
CA THR A 60 16.90 -11.87 14.39
C THR A 60 16.08 -12.61 13.34
N SER A 61 14.90 -13.07 13.72
CA SER A 61 13.90 -13.58 12.80
C SER A 61 12.99 -12.43 12.37
N ILE A 62 12.73 -12.32 11.08
CA ILE A 62 11.92 -11.26 10.47
C ILE A 62 10.78 -11.92 9.69
N PRO A 63 9.53 -11.70 10.08
CA PRO A 63 8.38 -12.15 9.31
C PRO A 63 8.18 -11.24 8.11
N LEU A 64 7.86 -11.82 6.96
CA LEU A 64 7.68 -11.14 5.68
C LEU A 64 6.29 -11.41 5.12
N PHE A 65 5.70 -10.36 4.57
CA PHE A 65 4.52 -10.41 3.74
C PHE A 65 4.91 -10.04 2.30
N LEU A 66 4.63 -10.94 1.36
CA LEU A 66 4.95 -10.79 -0.03
C LEU A 66 3.65 -10.59 -0.82
N LYS A 67 3.58 -9.52 -1.60
CA LYS A 67 2.45 -9.22 -2.48
C LYS A 67 2.97 -9.15 -3.91
N PHE A 68 2.34 -9.89 -4.82
CA PHE A 68 2.78 -10.00 -6.20
C PHE A 68 1.60 -10.10 -7.16
N SER A 69 1.86 -9.88 -8.45
CA SER A 69 0.83 -10.09 -9.48
C SER A 69 0.47 -11.56 -9.56
N ALA A 70 -0.79 -11.88 -9.26
CA ALA A 70 -1.34 -13.15 -9.70
C ALA A 70 -1.76 -13.03 -11.16
N HIS A 71 -1.73 -14.12 -11.90
CA HIS A 71 -2.15 -14.14 -13.31
C HIS A 71 -3.57 -13.59 -13.46
N PRO A 72 -3.80 -12.63 -14.34
CA PRO A 72 -5.09 -11.97 -14.48
C PRO A 72 -6.10 -12.91 -15.15
N ILE A 73 -7.03 -13.44 -14.39
CA ILE A 73 -8.11 -14.27 -14.91
C ILE A 73 -9.42 -13.46 -15.03
N SER A 74 -9.52 -12.26 -14.48
CA SER A 74 -10.76 -11.50 -14.44
C SER A 74 -10.66 -10.12 -15.12
N SER A 75 -11.80 -9.63 -15.62
CA SER A 75 -11.93 -8.26 -16.12
C SER A 75 -11.54 -7.20 -15.07
N TYR A 76 -11.73 -7.52 -13.79
CA TYR A 76 -11.29 -6.67 -12.69
C TYR A 76 -9.76 -6.54 -12.61
N CYS A 77 -9.02 -7.63 -12.83
CA CYS A 77 -7.56 -7.58 -12.91
C CYS A 77 -7.07 -6.71 -14.08
N GLN A 78 -7.73 -6.78 -15.22
CA GLN A 78 -7.42 -5.92 -16.38
C GLN A 78 -7.65 -4.45 -16.06
N MET A 79 -8.74 -4.12 -15.37
CA MET A 79 -9.03 -2.78 -14.91
C MET A 79 -7.94 -2.27 -13.96
N VAL A 80 -7.57 -3.03 -12.94
CA VAL A 80 -6.51 -2.66 -11.98
C VAL A 80 -5.16 -2.45 -12.67
N GLN A 81 -4.84 -3.25 -13.68
CA GLN A 81 -3.65 -3.07 -14.50
C GLN A 81 -3.71 -1.79 -15.34
N SER A 82 -4.86 -1.49 -15.95
CA SER A 82 -5.03 -0.27 -16.77
C SER A 82 -4.84 1.01 -15.96
N TYR A 83 -5.17 0.98 -14.67
CA TYR A 83 -4.94 2.10 -13.73
C TYR A 83 -3.55 2.11 -13.10
N HIS A 84 -2.69 1.17 -13.44
CA HIS A 84 -1.35 1.05 -12.85
C HIS A 84 -1.36 1.02 -11.31
N CYS A 85 -2.39 0.44 -10.70
CA CYS A 85 -2.55 0.45 -9.24
C CYS A 85 -1.34 -0.18 -8.53
N HIS A 86 -0.78 -1.25 -9.10
CA HIS A 86 0.37 -1.94 -8.54
C HIS A 86 1.65 -1.10 -8.59
N HIS A 87 1.87 -0.40 -9.71
CA HIS A 87 3.01 0.51 -9.84
C HIS A 87 2.94 1.63 -8.81
N ARG A 88 1.74 2.19 -8.62
CA ARG A 88 1.49 3.24 -7.63
C ARG A 88 1.74 2.73 -6.21
N GLU A 89 1.30 1.52 -5.90
CA GLU A 89 1.52 0.91 -4.60
C GLU A 89 3.02 0.76 -4.31
N VAL A 90 3.79 0.19 -5.22
CA VAL A 90 5.24 0.06 -5.07
C VAL A 90 5.91 1.42 -4.91
N ILE A 91 5.55 2.40 -5.75
CA ILE A 91 6.09 3.77 -5.68
C ILE A 91 5.73 4.43 -4.34
N ALA A 92 4.49 4.28 -3.89
CA ALA A 92 4.04 4.84 -2.62
C ALA A 92 4.88 4.33 -1.46
N TYR A 93 5.06 3.02 -1.35
CA TYR A 93 5.79 2.41 -0.25
C TYR A 93 7.30 2.63 -0.31
N GLN A 94 7.90 2.60 -1.51
CA GLN A 94 9.37 2.72 -1.64
C GLN A 94 9.87 4.16 -1.66
N HIS A 95 9.05 5.09 -2.12
CA HIS A 95 9.52 6.45 -2.38
C HIS A 95 8.71 7.52 -1.65
N ILE A 96 7.37 7.43 -1.67
CA ILE A 96 6.52 8.50 -1.13
C ILE A 96 6.52 8.45 0.40
N LEU A 97 6.15 7.32 0.97
CA LEU A 97 6.08 7.17 2.43
C LEU A 97 7.41 7.44 3.14
N PRO A 98 8.57 6.93 2.67
CA PRO A 98 9.85 7.27 3.28
C PRO A 98 10.17 8.77 3.23
N GLN A 99 9.82 9.46 2.14
CA GLN A 99 10.01 10.91 2.05
C GLN A 99 9.08 11.68 3.00
N MET A 100 7.83 11.21 3.17
CA MET A 100 6.89 11.80 4.12
C MET A 100 7.37 11.62 5.57
N ILE A 101 7.86 10.45 5.94
CA ILE A 101 8.42 10.17 7.26
C ILE A 101 9.64 11.05 7.52
N GLU A 102 10.53 11.18 6.54
CA GLU A 102 11.70 12.05 6.67
C GLU A 102 11.31 13.53 6.79
N PHE A 103 10.30 13.96 6.04
CA PHE A 103 9.75 15.30 6.16
C PHE A 103 9.19 15.57 7.55
N GLU A 104 8.41 14.66 8.14
CA GLU A 104 7.90 14.81 9.50
C GLU A 104 9.04 14.98 10.53
N LYS A 105 10.09 14.16 10.41
CA LYS A 105 11.26 14.21 11.30
C LYS A 105 11.95 15.57 11.29
N GLN A 106 12.02 16.24 10.14
CA GLN A 106 12.60 17.57 10.04
C GLN A 106 11.85 18.62 10.88
N PHE A 107 10.58 18.36 11.18
CA PHE A 107 9.72 19.24 12.00
C PHE A 107 9.46 18.69 13.41
N GLY A 108 10.16 17.62 13.80
CA GLY A 108 9.99 17.01 15.13
C GLY A 108 8.72 16.18 15.28
N HIS A 109 8.11 15.76 14.18
CA HIS A 109 6.96 14.87 14.14
C HIS A 109 7.37 13.44 13.76
N SER A 110 6.55 12.46 14.15
CA SER A 110 6.78 11.04 13.83
C SER A 110 5.45 10.27 13.74
N ASP A 111 4.41 10.94 13.24
CA ASP A 111 3.06 10.38 13.22
C ASP A 111 2.91 9.19 12.27
N LEU A 112 3.69 9.14 11.20
CA LEU A 112 3.70 8.05 10.22
C LEU A 112 4.74 6.96 10.52
N GLU A 113 5.79 7.29 11.28
CA GLU A 113 6.85 6.34 11.62
C GLU A 113 6.29 5.20 12.48
N GLY A 114 6.60 3.96 12.11
CA GLY A 114 6.11 2.76 12.79
C GLY A 114 4.64 2.41 12.55
N LYS A 115 3.88 3.26 11.85
CA LYS A 115 2.51 2.98 11.42
C LYS A 115 2.42 2.37 10.01
N THR A 116 3.54 2.36 9.30
CA THR A 116 3.66 1.75 7.99
C THR A 116 4.63 0.58 8.06
N PRO A 117 4.38 -0.53 7.34
CA PRO A 117 5.29 -1.67 7.34
C PRO A 117 6.63 -1.27 6.73
N LYS A 118 7.71 -1.81 7.27
CA LYS A 118 9.02 -1.68 6.67
C LYS A 118 9.06 -2.42 5.33
N ILE A 119 9.52 -1.74 4.29
CA ILE A 119 9.68 -2.32 2.96
C ILE A 119 11.12 -2.80 2.79
N PHE A 120 11.25 -4.04 2.36
CA PHE A 120 12.54 -4.65 2.05
C PHE A 120 12.84 -4.59 0.55
N TYR A 121 11.83 -4.84 -0.28
CA TYR A 121 11.99 -4.82 -1.73
C TYR A 121 10.68 -4.48 -2.41
N GLY A 122 10.76 -3.79 -3.52
CA GLY A 122 9.65 -3.57 -4.44
C GLY A 122 10.18 -3.34 -5.84
N ASP A 123 9.56 -3.94 -6.83
CA ASP A 123 9.84 -3.71 -8.25
C ASP A 123 8.57 -3.97 -9.07
N PHE A 124 8.52 -3.39 -10.25
CA PHE A 124 7.42 -3.57 -11.18
C PHE A 124 7.89 -3.39 -12.62
N ASP A 125 7.21 -4.05 -13.54
CA ASP A 125 7.35 -3.83 -14.98
C ASP A 125 5.99 -3.99 -15.69
N GLU A 126 6.01 -4.07 -17.01
CA GLU A 126 4.79 -4.26 -17.80
C GLU A 126 4.08 -5.60 -17.53
N THR A 127 4.77 -6.56 -16.95
CA THR A 127 4.26 -7.91 -16.71
C THR A 127 3.73 -8.12 -15.31
N GLY A 128 4.12 -7.28 -14.34
CA GLY A 128 3.68 -7.41 -12.97
C GLY A 128 4.47 -6.60 -11.96
N PHE A 129 4.30 -6.94 -10.70
CA PHE A 129 4.97 -6.33 -9.58
C PHE A 129 5.26 -7.34 -8.47
N ILE A 130 6.16 -6.95 -7.60
CA ILE A 130 6.43 -7.60 -6.33
C ILE A 130 6.66 -6.53 -5.26
N LEU A 131 6.12 -6.75 -4.08
CA LEU A 131 6.35 -5.93 -2.90
C LEU A 131 6.60 -6.85 -1.70
N ILE A 132 7.75 -6.71 -1.06
CA ILE A 132 8.14 -7.46 0.13
C ILE A 132 8.22 -6.50 1.30
N MET A 133 7.41 -6.75 2.31
CA MET A 133 7.32 -5.92 3.49
C MET A 133 7.37 -6.75 4.76
N GLU A 134 7.60 -6.11 5.88
CA GLU A 134 7.49 -6.73 7.19
C GLU A 134 6.03 -7.16 7.45
N ASP A 135 5.84 -8.39 7.92
CA ASP A 135 4.51 -8.89 8.29
C ASP A 135 4.16 -8.48 9.71
N HIS A 136 3.14 -7.66 9.84
CA HIS A 136 2.62 -7.19 11.11
C HIS A 136 1.33 -7.91 11.56
N SER A 137 0.95 -9.00 10.88
CA SER A 137 -0.33 -9.69 11.17
C SER A 137 -0.48 -10.12 12.63
N ASP A 138 0.62 -10.41 13.31
CA ASP A 138 0.62 -10.80 14.73
C ASP A 138 0.47 -9.60 15.68
N SER A 139 0.73 -8.39 15.19
CA SER A 139 0.71 -7.15 15.97
C SER A 139 -0.57 -6.34 15.78
N TYR A 140 -1.33 -6.61 14.76
CA TYR A 140 -2.55 -5.89 14.43
C TYR A 140 -3.76 -6.82 14.33
N PHE A 141 -4.83 -6.41 14.95
CA PHE A 141 -6.11 -7.07 14.82
C PHE A 141 -6.78 -6.66 13.50
N MET A 142 -7.09 -7.64 12.65
CA MET A 142 -7.92 -7.44 11.46
C MET A 142 -9.35 -7.88 11.76
N ARG A 143 -10.30 -6.97 11.59
CA ARG A 143 -11.71 -7.34 11.62
C ARG A 143 -12.09 -8.15 10.37
N SER A 144 -13.04 -9.03 10.56
CA SER A 144 -13.73 -9.66 9.42
C SER A 144 -14.40 -8.57 8.55
N VAL A 145 -14.30 -8.72 7.24
CA VAL A 145 -14.88 -7.81 6.24
C VAL A 145 -16.37 -7.51 6.49
N ASN A 146 -17.08 -8.48 7.11
CA ASN A 146 -18.51 -8.38 7.40
C ASN A 146 -18.84 -7.64 8.72
N GLN A 147 -17.84 -7.22 9.49
CA GLN A 147 -18.02 -6.66 10.84
C GLN A 147 -17.69 -5.19 10.86
N GLY A 148 -17.91 -4.35 10.03
CA GLY A 148 -17.66 -2.91 10.12
C GLY A 148 -16.78 -2.42 11.31
N LEU A 149 -16.25 -1.26 11.26
CA LEU A 149 -15.45 -0.68 12.34
C LEU A 149 -16.38 -0.16 13.46
N ASN A 150 -16.01 -0.35 14.72
CA ASN A 150 -16.64 0.39 15.81
C ASN A 150 -16.17 1.85 15.83
N PHE A 151 -16.79 2.67 16.67
CA PHE A 151 -16.48 4.12 16.74
C PHE A 151 -15.00 4.40 17.02
N LEU A 152 -14.38 3.67 17.94
CA LEU A 152 -12.96 3.90 18.29
C LEU A 152 -12.02 3.49 17.15
N GLU A 153 -12.32 2.38 16.51
CA GLU A 153 -11.55 1.90 15.36
C GLU A 153 -11.69 2.85 14.17
N ALA A 154 -12.90 3.30 13.89
CA ALA A 154 -13.14 4.29 12.83
C ALA A 154 -12.42 5.62 13.14
N LYS A 155 -12.48 6.09 14.38
CA LYS A 155 -11.75 7.29 14.84
C LYS A 155 -10.24 7.13 14.61
N ASN A 156 -9.64 6.03 15.06
CA ASN A 156 -8.22 5.78 14.89
C ASN A 156 -7.81 5.73 13.40
N ALA A 157 -8.61 5.10 12.55
CA ALA A 157 -8.38 5.06 11.12
C ALA A 157 -8.45 6.46 10.49
N LEU A 158 -9.44 7.27 10.87
CA LEU A 158 -9.59 8.64 10.38
C LEU A 158 -8.44 9.55 10.85
N GLU A 159 -8.00 9.42 12.09
CA GLU A 159 -6.85 10.17 12.62
C GLU A 159 -5.57 9.82 11.84
N MET A 160 -5.36 8.54 11.51
CA MET A 160 -4.23 8.12 10.72
C MET A 160 -4.29 8.68 9.29
N ILE A 161 -5.45 8.63 8.66
CA ILE A 161 -5.67 9.21 7.32
C ILE A 161 -5.47 10.72 7.37
N ALA A 162 -5.97 11.40 8.39
CA ALA A 162 -5.79 12.83 8.54
C ALA A 162 -4.31 13.22 8.68
N SER A 163 -3.53 12.49 9.49
CA SER A 163 -2.08 12.70 9.61
C SER A 163 -1.37 12.50 8.27
N PHE A 164 -1.71 11.42 7.56
CA PHE A 164 -1.15 11.16 6.23
C PHE A 164 -1.45 12.30 5.24
N HIS A 165 -2.70 12.77 5.19
CA HIS A 165 -3.09 13.86 4.31
C HIS A 165 -2.45 15.20 4.73
N ALA A 166 -2.38 15.50 6.02
CA ALA A 166 -1.74 16.71 6.51
C ALA A 166 -0.26 16.76 6.14
N THR A 167 0.48 15.67 6.37
CA THR A 167 1.90 15.57 6.02
C THR A 167 2.11 15.70 4.51
N SER A 168 1.32 14.97 3.70
CA SER A 168 1.44 15.05 2.25
C SER A 168 1.14 16.45 1.71
N HIS A 169 0.12 17.11 2.25
CA HIS A 169 -0.24 18.47 1.87
C HIS A 169 0.83 19.49 2.27
N ALA A 170 1.33 19.42 3.49
CA ALA A 170 2.41 20.27 3.96
C ALA A 170 3.68 20.11 3.12
N MET A 171 4.02 18.87 2.78
CA MET A 171 5.17 18.55 1.92
C MET A 171 5.00 19.14 0.51
N ILE A 172 3.82 19.01 -0.09
CA ILE A 172 3.52 19.59 -1.39
C ILE A 172 3.60 21.13 -1.36
N LEU A 173 3.07 21.77 -0.32
CA LEU A 173 3.12 23.22 -0.18
C LEU A 173 4.54 23.76 -0.02
N LYS A 174 5.39 23.05 0.71
CA LYS A 174 6.75 23.48 1.00
C LYS A 174 7.73 23.24 -0.15
N ASP A 175 7.65 22.08 -0.77
CA ASP A 175 8.61 21.62 -1.78
C ASP A 175 8.00 21.51 -3.20
N PHE A 176 6.82 22.12 -3.39
CA PHE A 176 6.00 21.94 -4.59
C PHE A 176 6.74 22.08 -5.94
N PRO A 177 7.68 23.02 -6.15
CA PRO A 177 8.43 23.11 -7.40
C PRO A 177 9.29 21.89 -7.67
N GLN A 178 9.91 21.34 -6.62
CA GLN A 178 10.81 20.19 -6.72
C GLN A 178 10.01 18.88 -6.88
N ILE A 179 8.90 18.74 -6.18
CA ILE A 179 8.02 17.58 -6.26
C ILE A 179 7.40 17.45 -7.64
N LYS A 180 6.95 18.55 -8.25
CA LYS A 180 6.42 18.54 -9.63
C LYS A 180 7.41 18.04 -10.67
N GLN A 181 8.70 18.24 -10.43
CA GLN A 181 9.75 17.80 -11.35
C GLN A 181 10.13 16.33 -11.16
N GLN A 182 9.75 15.71 -10.06
CA GLN A 182 10.01 14.30 -9.83
C GLN A 182 9.02 13.44 -10.61
N LYS A 183 9.52 12.64 -11.57
CA LYS A 183 8.70 11.72 -12.37
C LYS A 183 7.86 10.77 -11.53
N ILE A 184 8.32 10.43 -10.32
CA ILE A 184 7.62 9.58 -9.36
C ILE A 184 6.27 10.17 -8.98
N TRP A 185 6.20 11.46 -8.66
CA TRP A 185 4.96 12.12 -8.28
C TRP A 185 3.99 12.25 -9.45
N SER A 186 4.49 12.49 -10.65
CA SER A 186 3.64 12.56 -11.84
C SER A 186 3.00 11.21 -12.18
N SER A 187 3.69 10.09 -11.92
CA SER A 187 3.14 8.76 -12.16
C SER A 187 1.98 8.39 -11.22
N VAL A 188 1.95 8.97 -10.02
CA VAL A 188 0.87 8.76 -9.04
C VAL A 188 -0.40 9.54 -9.42
N HIS A 189 -0.25 10.71 -10.08
CA HIS A 189 -1.37 11.57 -10.45
C HIS A 189 -2.02 11.27 -11.80
N GLN A 190 -1.46 10.36 -12.60
CA GLN A 190 -2.04 10.04 -13.90
C GLN A 190 -3.33 9.23 -13.74
N ASN A 191 -4.42 9.78 -14.24
CA ASN A 191 -5.66 9.14 -14.68
C ASN A 191 -6.83 8.90 -13.71
N PHE A 192 -6.81 9.32 -12.44
CA PHE A 192 -8.04 9.21 -11.62
C PHE A 192 -9.15 10.23 -11.99
N GLY A 193 -8.86 11.23 -12.81
CA GLY A 193 -9.82 12.31 -13.12
C GLY A 193 -10.48 12.22 -14.48
N GLN A 194 -10.22 11.20 -15.30
CA GLN A 194 -10.72 11.17 -16.68
C GLN A 194 -11.87 10.18 -16.93
N ASP A 195 -12.13 9.26 -15.99
CA ASP A 195 -13.22 8.31 -16.15
C ASP A 195 -14.51 8.81 -15.50
N SER A 196 -15.38 9.29 -16.36
CA SER A 196 -16.69 9.87 -15.98
C SER A 196 -17.57 8.95 -15.12
N TRP A 197 -17.45 7.62 -15.24
CA TRP A 197 -18.22 6.66 -14.46
C TRP A 197 -17.76 6.62 -12.99
N TYR A 198 -16.46 6.71 -12.73
CA TYR A 198 -15.90 6.66 -11.37
C TYR A 198 -16.27 7.95 -10.61
N GLN A 199 -16.20 9.08 -11.27
CA GLN A 199 -16.63 10.35 -10.69
C GLN A 199 -18.14 10.34 -10.42
N ALA A 200 -18.96 9.86 -11.35
CA ALA A 200 -20.39 9.73 -11.17
C ALA A 200 -20.76 8.79 -10.02
N GLU A 201 -20.03 7.69 -9.84
CA GLU A 201 -20.25 6.75 -8.72
C GLU A 201 -19.87 7.37 -7.37
N ILE A 202 -18.76 8.12 -7.30
CA ILE A 202 -18.38 8.85 -6.09
C ILE A 202 -19.43 9.90 -5.75
N GLU A 203 -19.88 10.68 -6.71
CA GLU A 203 -20.90 11.72 -6.51
C GLU A 203 -22.21 11.10 -6.04
N ALA A 204 -22.69 10.01 -6.67
CA ALA A 204 -23.90 9.32 -6.27
C ALA A 204 -23.81 8.72 -4.84
N ASN A 205 -22.67 8.11 -4.50
CA ASN A 205 -22.45 7.57 -3.14
C ASN A 205 -22.37 8.68 -2.10
N PHE A 206 -21.78 9.82 -2.45
CA PHE A 206 -21.69 10.98 -1.56
C PHE A 206 -23.05 11.62 -1.33
N GLU A 207 -23.87 11.76 -2.38
CA GLU A 207 -25.25 12.24 -2.28
C GLU A 207 -26.13 11.30 -1.44
N ALA A 208 -25.99 9.98 -1.64
CA ALA A 208 -26.69 8.98 -0.82
C ALA A 208 -26.32 9.11 0.67
N LEU A 209 -25.02 9.26 0.98
CA LEU A 209 -24.55 9.46 2.35
C LEU A 209 -25.10 10.76 2.97
N ILE A 210 -25.12 11.86 2.21
CA ILE A 210 -25.69 13.11 2.70
C ILE A 210 -27.18 12.95 3.00
N ASN A 211 -27.93 12.27 2.15
CA ASN A 211 -29.36 12.04 2.34
C ASN A 211 -29.60 11.19 3.60
N ASP A 212 -28.87 10.09 3.78
CA ASP A 212 -28.99 9.25 4.99
C ASP A 212 -28.68 10.03 6.27
N LEU A 213 -27.60 10.83 6.26
CA LEU A 213 -27.25 11.68 7.40
C LEU A 213 -28.29 12.78 7.67
N SER A 214 -28.94 13.30 6.63
CA SER A 214 -29.99 14.31 6.74
C SER A 214 -31.27 13.75 7.34
N GLU A 215 -31.62 12.50 6.99
CA GLU A 215 -32.78 11.81 7.55
C GLU A 215 -32.58 11.44 9.01
N GLU A 216 -31.38 10.96 9.39
CA GLU A 216 -31.10 10.54 10.76
C GLU A 216 -30.83 11.74 11.71
N LYS A 217 -30.18 12.80 11.23
CA LYS A 217 -29.81 13.98 12.03
C LYS A 217 -29.81 15.26 11.21
N PRO A 218 -30.97 15.90 11.02
CA PRO A 218 -31.10 17.11 10.19
C PRO A 218 -30.19 18.28 10.62
N THR A 219 -29.70 18.25 11.86
CA THR A 219 -28.83 19.31 12.43
C THR A 219 -27.35 19.15 12.10
N LEU A 220 -26.93 18.04 11.46
CA LEU A 220 -25.54 17.76 11.09
C LEU A 220 -25.19 18.17 9.66
N VAL A 221 -26.14 18.66 8.88
CA VAL A 221 -25.87 19.17 7.52
C VAL A 221 -25.20 20.53 7.63
N TRP A 222 -23.89 20.56 7.39
CA TRP A 222 -23.14 21.80 7.25
C TRP A 222 -23.52 22.45 5.94
N PRO A 223 -23.86 23.76 5.92
CA PRO A 223 -24.06 24.45 4.65
C PRO A 223 -22.73 24.42 3.90
N LEU A 224 -22.71 23.78 2.75
CA LEU A 224 -21.64 23.89 1.78
C LEU A 224 -21.71 25.30 1.18
N THR A 225 -21.00 26.24 1.76
CA THR A 225 -20.76 27.58 1.19
C THR A 225 -19.41 27.64 0.53
#